data_27be77b77c78450fc1fc155b10fa4fe2
#
_entry.id   27be77b77c78450fc1fc155b10fa4fe2
#
_cell.length_a   1.000
_cell.length_b   1.000
_cell.length_c   1.000
_cell.angle_alpha   90.00
_cell.angle_beta   90.00
_cell.angle_gamma   90.00
#
_symmetry.space_group_name_H-M   'P 1'
#
loop_
_entity.id
_entity.type
_entity.pdbx_description
1 polymer ?
#
loop_
_entity_poly.entity_id
_entity_poly.type
_entity_poly.pdbx_seq_one_letter_code
_entity_poly.pdbx_strand_id
1 'polypeptide(L)'
;MLLDLEDAVADDRQEEARAKLVDYLKDRTDRSTQQLWVRINPMDSPLSLGDLAAVMQGAPDGICLPKPSSAADINKLADYLSALETREGLPLGSTKIICVATETADALLRFESYLEGVSERLVAMTWGAEDLMAALGATENRIPGTKQYDAPFMLARSLTLAAARAIDAQPVGAVYTDFRDDEGLAEECAHDRRNGFVGKLAIHPGQVDIINQAFTPSDEEIDWSKQVVDAFESNPGVGATSIDGKMLDMPHLKQARQVLALAEELAARG
;
A
#
# COMPACT_ATOMS: atom_id res chain seq x y z
N MET A 1 -8.78 -0.37 7.92
CA MET A 1 -9.87 -0.96 7.10
C MET A 1 -10.07 -0.10 5.88
N LEU A 2 -10.27 -0.69 4.68
CA LEU A 2 -10.60 0.01 3.45
C LEU A 2 -12.10 -0.19 3.14
N LEU A 3 -12.85 0.91 3.09
CA LEU A 3 -14.26 0.97 2.73
C LEU A 3 -14.36 1.32 1.25
N ASP A 4 -15.30 0.73 0.50
CA ASP A 4 -15.32 0.82 -0.95
C ASP A 4 -16.56 1.54 -1.49
N LEU A 5 -16.34 2.47 -2.44
CA LEU A 5 -17.36 3.14 -3.25
C LEU A 5 -17.18 2.87 -4.76
N GLU A 6 -16.19 2.05 -5.14
CA GLU A 6 -15.90 1.74 -6.54
C GLU A 6 -16.51 0.39 -6.93
N ASP A 7 -15.71 -0.58 -7.36
CA ASP A 7 -16.14 -1.83 -7.99
C ASP A 7 -17.10 -2.69 -7.15
N ALA A 8 -17.10 -2.57 -5.81
CA ALA A 8 -18.02 -3.30 -4.95
C ALA A 8 -19.42 -2.69 -4.88
N VAL A 9 -19.66 -1.53 -5.49
CA VAL A 9 -20.93 -0.79 -5.41
C VAL A 9 -21.53 -0.65 -6.80
N ALA A 10 -22.74 -1.17 -7.00
CA ALA A 10 -23.47 -1.00 -8.24
C ALA A 10 -23.86 0.49 -8.45
N ASP A 11 -23.87 0.94 -9.72
CA ASP A 11 -24.07 2.35 -10.10
C ASP A 11 -25.35 2.96 -9.51
N ASP A 12 -26.43 2.20 -9.46
CA ASP A 12 -27.74 2.64 -8.93
C ASP A 12 -27.77 2.71 -7.40
N ARG A 13 -26.72 2.26 -6.70
CA ARG A 13 -26.63 2.24 -5.25
C ARG A 13 -25.55 3.18 -4.68
N GLN A 14 -24.93 3.98 -5.51
CA GLN A 14 -23.84 4.87 -5.11
C GLN A 14 -24.24 5.88 -4.02
N GLU A 15 -25.43 6.50 -4.14
CA GLU A 15 -25.91 7.45 -3.12
C GLU A 15 -26.17 6.76 -1.76
N GLU A 16 -26.77 5.57 -1.78
CA GLU A 16 -27.01 4.79 -0.57
C GLU A 16 -25.68 4.37 0.09
N ALA A 17 -24.72 3.94 -0.72
CA ALA A 17 -23.39 3.54 -0.23
C ALA A 17 -22.66 4.72 0.41
N ARG A 18 -22.66 5.90 -0.22
CA ARG A 18 -22.08 7.14 0.35
C ARG A 18 -22.69 7.47 1.71
N ALA A 19 -24.02 7.47 1.81
CA ALA A 19 -24.71 7.78 3.06
C ALA A 19 -24.32 6.82 4.19
N LYS A 20 -24.38 5.51 3.92
CA LYS A 20 -23.98 4.47 4.89
C LYS A 20 -22.52 4.59 5.31
N LEU A 21 -21.64 4.92 4.37
CA LEU A 21 -20.22 5.05 4.63
C LEU A 21 -19.92 6.28 5.50
N VAL A 22 -20.59 7.40 5.24
CA VAL A 22 -20.49 8.61 6.08
C VAL A 22 -20.96 8.33 7.50
N ASP A 23 -22.10 7.67 7.67
CA ASP A 23 -22.62 7.27 8.99
C ASP A 23 -21.61 6.34 9.69
N TYR A 24 -21.09 5.35 8.98
CA TYR A 24 -20.08 4.42 9.51
C TYR A 24 -18.81 5.15 10.00
N LEU A 25 -18.32 6.15 9.26
CA LEU A 25 -17.17 6.94 9.64
C LEU A 25 -17.45 7.81 10.88
N LYS A 26 -18.62 8.45 10.93
CA LYS A 26 -19.05 9.31 12.04
C LYS A 26 -19.26 8.54 13.34
N ASP A 27 -19.75 7.31 13.26
CA ASP A 27 -19.96 6.44 14.43
C ASP A 27 -18.64 5.91 15.02
N ARG A 28 -17.53 5.98 14.28
CA ARG A 28 -16.21 5.45 14.67
C ARG A 28 -15.17 6.55 14.72
N THR A 29 -15.25 7.39 15.72
CA THR A 29 -14.31 8.50 15.92
C THR A 29 -12.98 8.08 16.55
N ASP A 30 -12.97 6.98 17.31
CA ASP A 30 -11.73 6.40 17.82
C ASP A 30 -11.00 5.65 16.71
N ARG A 31 -9.83 6.14 16.34
CA ARG A 31 -8.93 5.60 15.32
C ARG A 31 -7.65 5.00 15.91
N SER A 32 -7.57 4.89 17.26
CA SER A 32 -6.36 4.44 17.96
C SER A 32 -5.91 3.03 17.58
N THR A 33 -6.87 2.15 17.29
CA THR A 33 -6.60 0.76 16.94
C THR A 33 -6.78 0.44 15.46
N GLN A 34 -7.55 1.25 14.72
CA GLN A 34 -7.86 0.99 13.33
C GLN A 34 -8.12 2.27 12.54
N GLN A 35 -7.33 2.50 11.53
CA GLN A 35 -7.58 3.54 10.53
C GLN A 35 -8.72 3.15 9.58
N LEU A 36 -9.51 4.13 9.14
CA LEU A 36 -10.58 3.98 8.17
C LEU A 36 -10.24 4.74 6.89
N TRP A 37 -10.01 4.00 5.83
CA TRP A 37 -9.72 4.49 4.50
C TRP A 37 -10.90 4.28 3.58
N VAL A 38 -11.06 5.12 2.57
CA VAL A 38 -12.15 5.01 1.59
C VAL A 38 -11.56 4.92 0.19
N ARG A 39 -11.91 3.85 -0.56
CA ARG A 39 -11.68 3.81 -1.99
C ARG A 39 -12.83 4.53 -2.69
N ILE A 40 -12.52 5.60 -3.38
CA ILE A 40 -13.45 6.40 -4.16
C ILE A 40 -13.46 5.94 -5.62
N ASN A 41 -14.40 6.42 -6.41
CA ASN A 41 -14.36 6.23 -7.86
C ASN A 41 -13.15 6.96 -8.49
N PRO A 42 -12.62 6.50 -9.65
CA PRO A 42 -11.51 7.14 -10.36
C PRO A 42 -11.72 8.63 -10.61
N MET A 43 -10.63 9.41 -10.69
CA MET A 43 -10.70 10.88 -10.81
C MET A 43 -11.35 11.40 -12.08
N ASP A 44 -11.44 10.59 -13.12
CA ASP A 44 -12.14 10.86 -14.39
C ASP A 44 -13.60 10.41 -14.37
N SER A 45 -14.03 9.69 -13.34
CA SER A 45 -15.44 9.32 -13.14
C SER A 45 -16.27 10.54 -12.70
N PRO A 46 -17.51 10.69 -13.21
CA PRO A 46 -18.44 11.72 -12.75
C PRO A 46 -18.84 11.54 -11.27
N LEU A 47 -18.56 10.39 -10.66
CA LEU A 47 -18.91 10.06 -9.29
C LEU A 47 -17.86 10.57 -8.28
N SER A 48 -16.61 10.73 -8.68
CA SER A 48 -15.46 10.98 -7.80
C SER A 48 -15.61 12.20 -6.87
N LEU A 49 -16.08 13.32 -7.43
CA LEU A 49 -16.28 14.55 -6.64
C LEU A 49 -17.44 14.41 -5.63
N GLY A 50 -18.49 13.68 -6.01
CA GLY A 50 -19.60 13.35 -5.11
C GLY A 50 -19.14 12.46 -3.96
N ASP A 51 -18.29 11.47 -4.25
CA ASP A 51 -17.68 10.61 -3.22
C ASP A 51 -16.87 11.45 -2.22
N LEU A 52 -15.93 12.24 -2.73
CA LEU A 52 -15.08 13.09 -1.89
C LEU A 52 -15.91 14.06 -1.03
N ALA A 53 -16.89 14.75 -1.64
CA ALA A 53 -17.74 15.69 -0.94
C ALA A 53 -18.55 15.04 0.19
N ALA A 54 -18.94 13.78 0.03
CA ALA A 54 -19.66 13.02 1.04
C ALA A 54 -18.71 12.49 2.13
N VAL A 55 -17.68 11.71 1.75
CA VAL A 55 -16.88 10.96 2.73
C VAL A 55 -16.05 11.85 3.65
N MET A 56 -15.62 13.03 3.16
CA MET A 56 -14.87 13.99 3.99
C MET A 56 -15.65 14.52 5.18
N GLN A 57 -17.00 14.46 5.17
CA GLN A 57 -17.83 14.76 6.32
C GLN A 57 -17.64 13.77 7.49
N GLY A 58 -17.15 12.57 7.20
CA GLY A 58 -16.86 11.53 8.17
C GLY A 58 -15.41 11.49 8.64
N ALA A 59 -14.57 12.44 8.19
CA ALA A 59 -13.16 12.55 8.53
C ALA A 59 -12.41 11.21 8.38
N PRO A 60 -12.29 10.64 7.15
CA PRO A 60 -11.51 9.43 6.93
C PRO A 60 -10.02 9.68 7.17
N ASP A 61 -9.28 8.67 7.62
CA ASP A 61 -7.82 8.75 7.77
C ASP A 61 -7.12 8.88 6.42
N GLY A 62 -7.73 8.36 5.35
CA GLY A 62 -7.20 8.50 4.01
C GLY A 62 -8.15 8.06 2.90
N ILE A 63 -7.73 8.40 1.69
CA ILE A 63 -8.42 8.04 0.45
C ILE A 63 -7.54 7.06 -0.34
N CYS A 64 -8.14 5.97 -0.81
CA CYS A 64 -7.54 5.10 -1.79
C CYS A 64 -8.00 5.53 -3.18
N LEU A 65 -7.08 5.98 -4.02
CA LEU A 65 -7.35 6.37 -5.40
C LEU A 65 -7.10 5.18 -6.33
N PRO A 66 -8.15 4.64 -6.98
CA PRO A 66 -7.99 3.65 -8.03
C PRO A 66 -7.65 4.34 -9.36
N LYS A 67 -7.05 3.61 -10.26
CA LYS A 67 -6.85 3.96 -11.69
C LYS A 67 -6.21 5.35 -11.95
N PRO A 68 -5.24 5.84 -11.14
CA PRO A 68 -4.53 7.06 -11.51
C PRO A 68 -3.70 6.82 -12.76
N SER A 69 -3.73 7.76 -13.71
CA SER A 69 -2.89 7.71 -14.91
C SER A 69 -1.46 8.21 -14.64
N SER A 70 -1.27 9.04 -13.61
CA SER A 70 0.03 9.62 -13.25
C SER A 70 -0.01 10.30 -11.88
N ALA A 71 1.11 10.85 -11.43
CA ALA A 71 1.18 11.70 -10.24
C ALA A 71 0.28 12.95 -10.31
N ALA A 72 -0.10 13.39 -11.52
CA ALA A 72 -1.00 14.53 -11.66
C ALA A 72 -2.38 14.27 -11.03
N ASP A 73 -2.90 13.04 -11.12
CA ASP A 73 -4.16 12.68 -10.50
C ASP A 73 -4.06 12.67 -8.96
N ILE A 74 -2.90 12.24 -8.44
CA ILE A 74 -2.61 12.31 -7.00
C ILE A 74 -2.56 13.76 -6.51
N ASN A 75 -1.88 14.63 -7.25
CA ASN A 75 -1.77 16.05 -6.91
C ASN A 75 -3.13 16.75 -6.96
N LYS A 76 -3.93 16.46 -7.99
CA LYS A 76 -5.30 16.97 -8.13
C LYS A 76 -6.19 16.51 -6.95
N LEU A 77 -6.10 15.23 -6.55
CA LEU A 77 -6.80 14.73 -5.36
C LEU A 77 -6.33 15.46 -4.11
N ALA A 78 -5.03 15.67 -3.93
CA ALA A 78 -4.46 16.39 -2.79
C ALA A 78 -4.99 17.83 -2.67
N ASP A 79 -5.17 18.53 -3.79
CA ASP A 79 -5.77 19.87 -3.83
C ASP A 79 -7.25 19.84 -3.40
N TYR A 80 -8.01 18.86 -3.88
CA TYR A 80 -9.41 18.68 -3.47
C TYR A 80 -9.51 18.35 -1.98
N LEU A 81 -8.65 17.47 -1.45
CA LEU A 81 -8.61 17.14 -0.04
C LEU A 81 -8.31 18.38 0.81
N SER A 82 -7.39 19.24 0.39
CA SER A 82 -7.07 20.48 1.12
C SER A 82 -8.26 21.43 1.21
N ALA A 83 -9.02 21.59 0.14
CA ALA A 83 -10.24 22.38 0.12
C ALA A 83 -11.35 21.78 1.02
N LEU A 84 -11.50 20.45 0.97
CA LEU A 84 -12.51 19.74 1.75
C LEU A 84 -12.16 19.65 3.24
N GLU A 85 -10.90 19.45 3.60
CA GLU A 85 -10.43 19.55 4.99
C GLU A 85 -10.75 20.93 5.57
N THR A 86 -10.49 21.99 4.80
CA THR A 86 -10.82 23.37 5.22
C THR A 86 -12.31 23.53 5.42
N ARG A 87 -13.16 23.00 4.52
CA ARG A 87 -14.62 23.04 4.64
C ARG A 87 -15.13 22.33 5.87
N GLU A 88 -14.58 21.15 6.18
CA GLU A 88 -15.02 20.32 7.31
C GLU A 88 -14.32 20.68 8.63
N GLY A 89 -13.41 21.67 8.62
CA GLY A 89 -12.65 22.06 9.82
C GLY A 89 -11.62 21.00 10.27
N LEU A 90 -11.15 20.16 9.35
CA LEU A 90 -10.12 19.16 9.61
C LEU A 90 -8.72 19.79 9.52
N PRO A 91 -7.71 19.23 10.20
CA PRO A 91 -6.35 19.69 10.05
C PRO A 91 -5.86 19.54 8.60
N LEU A 92 -5.26 20.56 8.03
CA LEU A 92 -4.75 20.52 6.67
C LEU A 92 -3.66 19.44 6.54
N GLY A 93 -3.78 18.56 5.55
CA GLY A 93 -2.84 17.46 5.34
C GLY A 93 -3.11 16.21 6.19
N SER A 94 -4.19 16.18 6.97
CA SER A 94 -4.54 15.04 7.81
C SER A 94 -4.98 13.82 7.01
N THR A 95 -5.76 14.01 5.94
CA THR A 95 -6.23 12.93 5.07
C THR A 95 -5.12 12.49 4.12
N LYS A 96 -4.69 11.23 4.22
CA LYS A 96 -3.61 10.65 3.42
C LYS A 96 -4.14 10.02 2.14
N ILE A 97 -3.23 9.64 1.24
CA ILE A 97 -3.56 9.00 -0.03
C ILE A 97 -2.81 7.67 -0.14
N ILE A 98 -3.53 6.64 -0.57
CA ILE A 98 -2.99 5.41 -1.13
C ILE A 98 -3.45 5.37 -2.59
N CYS A 99 -2.65 4.86 -3.52
CA CYS A 99 -3.11 4.66 -4.90
C CYS A 99 -2.88 3.23 -5.37
N VAL A 100 -3.74 2.77 -6.29
CA VAL A 100 -3.53 1.54 -7.06
C VAL A 100 -2.89 1.93 -8.39
N ALA A 101 -1.57 1.91 -8.44
CA ALA A 101 -0.76 2.65 -9.41
C ALA A 101 -0.71 2.06 -10.84
N THR A 102 -1.29 0.86 -11.08
CA THR A 102 -1.00 0.09 -12.31
C THR A 102 -2.25 -0.43 -13.02
N GLU A 103 -3.42 0.10 -12.74
CA GLU A 103 -4.67 -0.44 -13.28
C GLU A 103 -4.94 -0.03 -14.74
N THR A 104 -4.15 0.91 -15.28
CA THR A 104 -4.28 1.35 -16.68
C THR A 104 -2.97 1.17 -17.44
N ALA A 105 -3.04 0.96 -18.75
CA ALA A 105 -1.85 0.72 -19.57
C ALA A 105 -0.92 1.94 -19.66
N ASP A 106 -1.47 3.15 -19.69
CA ASP A 106 -0.70 4.39 -19.75
C ASP A 106 -0.07 4.74 -18.40
N ALA A 107 -0.64 4.31 -17.26
CA ALA A 107 -0.03 4.46 -15.96
C ALA A 107 1.36 3.81 -15.90
N LEU A 108 1.54 2.63 -16.50
CA LEU A 108 2.83 1.95 -16.57
C LEU A 108 3.90 2.77 -17.29
N LEU A 109 3.50 3.57 -18.28
CA LEU A 109 4.41 4.39 -19.09
C LEU A 109 4.71 5.76 -18.45
N ARG A 110 4.04 6.10 -17.33
CA ARG A 110 4.14 7.39 -16.65
C ARG A 110 4.64 7.31 -15.21
N PHE A 111 5.24 6.19 -14.83
CA PHE A 111 5.78 6.01 -13.47
C PHE A 111 6.82 7.06 -13.08
N GLU A 112 7.58 7.59 -14.03
CA GLU A 112 8.52 8.67 -13.79
C GLU A 112 7.88 9.92 -13.20
N SER A 113 6.60 10.19 -13.52
CA SER A 113 5.87 11.35 -13.01
C SER A 113 5.82 11.39 -11.48
N TYR A 114 5.86 10.26 -10.81
CA TYR A 114 5.89 10.20 -9.34
C TYR A 114 7.16 10.81 -8.74
N LEU A 115 8.26 10.85 -9.51
CA LEU A 115 9.54 11.42 -9.09
C LEU A 115 9.60 12.95 -9.27
N GLU A 116 8.63 13.54 -9.98
CA GLU A 116 8.63 14.97 -10.37
C GLU A 116 7.83 15.87 -9.41
N GLY A 117 7.67 15.47 -8.16
CA GLY A 117 6.98 16.29 -7.15
C GLY A 117 5.53 15.84 -6.88
N VAL A 118 5.35 14.57 -6.60
CA VAL A 118 4.07 14.04 -6.09
C VAL A 118 3.80 14.55 -4.67
N SER A 119 2.54 14.74 -4.33
CA SER A 119 2.11 15.21 -3.01
C SER A 119 2.59 14.30 -1.87
N GLU A 120 3.07 14.89 -0.78
CA GLU A 120 3.45 14.20 0.47
C GLU A 120 2.26 13.50 1.17
N ARG A 121 1.04 13.69 0.68
CA ARG A 121 -0.13 12.92 1.11
C ARG A 121 -0.08 11.48 0.63
N LEU A 122 0.63 11.17 -0.48
CA LEU A 122 0.80 9.82 -0.99
C LEU A 122 1.74 9.03 -0.07
N VAL A 123 1.16 8.23 0.81
CA VAL A 123 1.91 7.47 1.82
C VAL A 123 2.10 6.00 1.47
N ALA A 124 1.32 5.48 0.52
CA ALA A 124 1.46 4.10 0.06
C ALA A 124 1.04 3.94 -1.40
N MET A 125 1.66 2.98 -2.08
CA MET A 125 1.32 2.57 -3.44
C MET A 125 1.09 1.06 -3.45
N THR A 126 0.02 0.65 -4.09
CA THR A 126 -0.23 -0.76 -4.43
C THR A 126 -0.38 -0.92 -5.94
N TRP A 127 -0.47 -2.14 -6.40
CA TRP A 127 -0.65 -2.47 -7.81
C TRP A 127 -1.86 -3.39 -7.98
N GLY A 128 -2.51 -3.34 -9.15
CA GLY A 128 -3.68 -4.13 -9.48
C GLY A 128 -3.42 -5.02 -10.68
N ALA A 129 -3.50 -6.34 -10.52
CA ALA A 129 -3.28 -7.28 -11.61
C ALA A 129 -4.53 -7.47 -12.48
N GLU A 130 -5.71 -7.43 -11.88
CA GLU A 130 -6.97 -7.75 -12.55
C GLU A 130 -7.38 -6.65 -13.55
N ASP A 131 -7.43 -5.41 -13.11
CA ASP A 131 -7.72 -4.26 -13.98
C ASP A 131 -6.64 -4.08 -15.05
N LEU A 132 -5.37 -4.27 -14.69
CA LEU A 132 -4.28 -4.23 -15.65
C LEU A 132 -4.43 -5.32 -16.73
N MET A 133 -4.85 -6.53 -16.34
CA MET A 133 -5.12 -7.62 -17.28
C MET A 133 -6.16 -7.19 -18.32
N ALA A 134 -7.26 -6.59 -17.89
CA ALA A 134 -8.28 -6.06 -18.77
C ALA A 134 -7.76 -4.89 -19.64
N ALA A 135 -7.00 -3.96 -19.06
CA ALA A 135 -6.42 -2.82 -19.77
C ALA A 135 -5.41 -3.21 -20.86
N LEU A 136 -4.67 -4.30 -20.65
CA LEU A 136 -3.72 -4.86 -21.63
C LEU A 136 -4.39 -5.79 -22.66
N GLY A 137 -5.67 -6.17 -22.46
CA GLY A 137 -6.33 -7.17 -23.28
C GLY A 137 -5.78 -8.58 -23.10
N ALA A 138 -5.13 -8.86 -21.96
CA ALA A 138 -4.62 -10.17 -21.62
C ALA A 138 -5.75 -11.10 -21.14
N THR A 139 -5.63 -12.40 -21.40
CA THR A 139 -6.62 -13.40 -20.98
C THR A 139 -6.32 -13.98 -19.59
N GLU A 140 -5.07 -13.91 -19.17
CA GLU A 140 -4.58 -14.39 -17.88
C GLU A 140 -3.47 -13.46 -17.39
N ASN A 141 -3.32 -13.34 -16.06
CA ASN A 141 -2.26 -12.55 -15.45
C ASN A 141 -1.14 -13.41 -14.86
N ARG A 142 -1.32 -14.75 -14.82
CA ARG A 142 -0.35 -15.71 -14.29
C ARG A 142 0.11 -16.67 -15.38
N ILE A 143 1.32 -17.20 -15.22
CA ILE A 143 1.85 -18.23 -16.11
C ILE A 143 1.05 -19.51 -15.91
N PRO A 144 0.47 -20.10 -16.98
CA PRO A 144 -0.38 -21.28 -16.87
C PRO A 144 0.25 -22.43 -16.07
N GLY A 145 -0.51 -22.97 -15.13
CA GLY A 145 -0.07 -24.06 -14.26
C GLY A 145 0.86 -23.64 -13.12
N THR A 146 1.06 -22.33 -12.90
CA THR A 146 1.85 -21.79 -11.80
C THR A 146 1.08 -20.72 -11.03
N LYS A 147 1.61 -20.31 -9.84
CA LYS A 147 1.11 -19.16 -9.08
C LYS A 147 1.88 -17.86 -9.43
N GLN A 148 2.81 -17.90 -10.37
CA GLN A 148 3.66 -16.76 -10.72
C GLN A 148 2.96 -15.84 -11.71
N TYR A 149 3.05 -14.53 -11.48
CA TYR A 149 2.60 -13.53 -12.44
C TYR A 149 3.47 -13.55 -13.70
N ASP A 150 2.85 -13.33 -14.86
CA ASP A 150 3.57 -13.21 -16.12
C ASP A 150 4.26 -11.84 -16.24
N ALA A 151 5.17 -11.74 -17.20
CA ALA A 151 6.11 -10.63 -17.36
C ALA A 151 5.49 -9.22 -17.29
N PRO A 152 4.35 -8.91 -17.95
CA PRO A 152 3.75 -7.57 -17.87
C PRO A 152 3.34 -7.20 -16.44
N PHE A 153 2.82 -8.15 -15.69
CA PHE A 153 2.36 -7.96 -14.31
C PHE A 153 3.53 -7.89 -13.32
N MET A 154 4.59 -8.66 -13.58
CA MET A 154 5.83 -8.55 -12.81
C MET A 154 6.54 -7.21 -13.04
N LEU A 155 6.45 -6.63 -14.25
CA LEU A 155 6.93 -5.27 -14.52
C LEU A 155 6.12 -4.24 -13.69
N ALA A 156 4.80 -4.30 -13.73
CA ALA A 156 3.92 -3.42 -12.98
C ALA A 156 4.22 -3.45 -11.48
N ARG A 157 4.34 -4.66 -10.92
CA ARG A 157 4.73 -4.89 -9.53
C ARG A 157 6.09 -4.26 -9.20
N SER A 158 7.08 -4.44 -10.06
CA SER A 158 8.44 -3.94 -9.87
C SER A 158 8.50 -2.41 -9.95
N LEU A 159 7.78 -1.81 -10.90
CA LEU A 159 7.67 -0.35 -11.02
C LEU A 159 7.01 0.27 -9.79
N THR A 160 5.93 -0.33 -9.28
CA THR A 160 5.26 0.13 -8.05
C THR A 160 6.21 0.11 -6.86
N LEU A 161 6.94 -1.00 -6.67
CA LEU A 161 7.93 -1.10 -5.59
C LEU A 161 9.02 -0.02 -5.71
N ALA A 162 9.59 0.15 -6.90
CA ALA A 162 10.66 1.12 -7.13
C ALA A 162 10.18 2.57 -6.93
N ALA A 163 9.02 2.92 -7.49
CA ALA A 163 8.44 4.26 -7.35
C ALA A 163 8.08 4.58 -5.89
N ALA A 164 7.40 3.67 -5.19
CA ALA A 164 7.06 3.86 -3.79
C ALA A 164 8.30 4.12 -2.94
N ARG A 165 9.37 3.34 -3.13
CA ARG A 165 10.63 3.53 -2.39
C ARG A 165 11.35 4.82 -2.75
N ALA A 166 11.26 5.27 -4.00
CA ALA A 166 11.90 6.50 -4.46
C ALA A 166 11.27 7.77 -3.87
N ILE A 167 10.00 7.72 -3.47
CA ILE A 167 9.25 8.84 -2.88
C ILE A 167 8.97 8.64 -1.37
N ASP A 168 9.64 7.69 -0.72
CA ASP A 168 9.45 7.33 0.70
C ASP A 168 8.01 6.88 1.05
N ALA A 169 7.21 6.42 0.05
CA ALA A 169 5.92 5.80 0.28
C ALA A 169 6.06 4.29 0.56
N GLN A 170 5.06 3.71 1.19
CA GLN A 170 5.02 2.28 1.50
C GLN A 170 4.55 1.46 0.29
N PRO A 171 5.34 0.51 -0.21
CA PRO A 171 4.89 -0.44 -1.23
C PRO A 171 4.03 -1.53 -0.59
N VAL A 172 2.78 -1.64 -1.04
CA VAL A 172 1.80 -2.63 -0.57
C VAL A 172 1.52 -3.63 -1.68
N GLY A 173 1.57 -4.93 -1.37
CA GLY A 173 1.26 -6.01 -2.32
C GLY A 173 -0.20 -5.99 -2.77
N ALA A 174 -0.46 -6.46 -3.99
CA ALA A 174 -1.79 -6.58 -4.55
C ALA A 174 -2.64 -7.61 -3.80
N VAL A 175 -3.94 -7.62 -4.07
CA VAL A 175 -4.87 -8.62 -3.56
C VAL A 175 -4.50 -10.03 -4.03
N TYR A 176 -4.80 -11.04 -3.21
CA TYR A 176 -4.76 -12.45 -3.59
C TYR A 176 -6.19 -12.95 -3.77
N THR A 177 -6.57 -13.23 -4.99
CA THR A 177 -7.99 -13.43 -5.37
C THR A 177 -8.56 -14.78 -4.91
N ASP A 178 -7.74 -15.83 -4.80
CA ASP A 178 -8.19 -17.11 -4.24
C ASP A 178 -8.15 -17.08 -2.71
N PHE A 179 -9.23 -16.58 -2.09
CA PHE A 179 -9.34 -16.48 -0.63
C PHE A 179 -9.50 -17.83 0.10
N ARG A 180 -9.44 -18.97 -0.62
CA ARG A 180 -9.43 -20.31 -0.04
C ARG A 180 -8.06 -20.98 -0.09
N ASP A 181 -7.11 -20.40 -0.79
CA ASP A 181 -5.73 -20.87 -0.91
C ASP A 181 -4.80 -20.16 0.08
N ASP A 182 -4.89 -20.54 1.34
CA ASP A 182 -4.10 -19.96 2.42
C ASP A 182 -2.59 -20.16 2.22
N GLU A 183 -2.19 -21.33 1.67
CA GLU A 183 -0.78 -21.65 1.38
C GLU A 183 -0.22 -20.76 0.29
N GLY A 184 -0.96 -20.56 -0.81
CA GLY A 184 -0.56 -19.67 -1.89
C GLY A 184 -0.50 -18.21 -1.46
N LEU A 185 -1.42 -17.76 -0.61
CA LEU A 185 -1.36 -16.45 -0.02
C LEU A 185 -0.09 -16.27 0.82
N ALA A 186 0.24 -17.23 1.68
CA ALA A 186 1.44 -17.17 2.51
C ALA A 186 2.73 -17.16 1.67
N GLU A 187 2.80 -17.97 0.61
CA GLU A 187 3.92 -17.99 -0.34
C GLU A 187 4.09 -16.64 -1.06
N GLU A 188 2.97 -16.04 -1.53
CA GLU A 188 3.01 -14.75 -2.21
C GLU A 188 3.39 -13.62 -1.24
N CYS A 189 2.90 -13.63 0.00
CA CYS A 189 3.30 -12.68 1.04
C CYS A 189 4.80 -12.79 1.35
N ALA A 190 5.32 -14.01 1.49
CA ALA A 190 6.75 -14.24 1.73
C ALA A 190 7.60 -13.75 0.53
N HIS A 191 7.13 -13.92 -0.71
CA HIS A 191 7.76 -13.39 -1.90
C HIS A 191 7.72 -11.86 -1.92
N ASP A 192 6.57 -11.24 -1.62
CA ASP A 192 6.42 -9.79 -1.55
C ASP A 192 7.38 -9.19 -0.51
N ARG A 193 7.41 -9.74 0.71
CA ARG A 193 8.30 -9.29 1.78
C ARG A 193 9.77 -9.39 1.39
N ARG A 194 10.23 -10.52 0.82
CA ARG A 194 11.62 -10.68 0.35
C ARG A 194 12.01 -9.64 -0.69
N ASN A 195 11.06 -9.14 -1.49
CA ASN A 195 11.31 -8.12 -2.51
C ASN A 195 11.20 -6.69 -1.97
N GLY A 196 10.75 -6.50 -0.71
CA GLY A 196 10.72 -5.18 -0.07
C GLY A 196 9.35 -4.54 0.05
N PHE A 197 8.26 -5.25 -0.25
CA PHE A 197 6.91 -4.84 0.15
C PHE A 197 6.76 -4.91 1.66
N VAL A 198 5.87 -4.07 2.22
CA VAL A 198 5.71 -3.92 3.68
C VAL A 198 4.36 -4.43 4.19
N GLY A 199 3.50 -4.86 3.30
CA GLY A 199 2.16 -5.37 3.59
C GLY A 199 1.48 -5.82 2.31
N LYS A 200 0.22 -6.23 2.43
CA LYS A 200 -0.60 -6.71 1.32
C LYS A 200 -2.06 -6.35 1.54
N LEU A 201 -2.79 -6.05 0.46
CA LEU A 201 -4.23 -5.85 0.54
C LEU A 201 -4.95 -7.17 0.80
N ALA A 202 -5.85 -7.20 1.79
CA ALA A 202 -6.74 -8.31 2.07
C ALA A 202 -8.13 -8.04 1.49
N ILE A 203 -8.74 -9.03 0.85
CA ILE A 203 -10.12 -9.00 0.33
C ILE A 203 -11.08 -9.88 1.13
N HIS A 204 -10.56 -10.64 2.08
CA HIS A 204 -11.35 -11.50 2.95
C HIS A 204 -10.79 -11.48 4.38
N PRO A 205 -11.63 -11.48 5.43
CA PRO A 205 -11.15 -11.47 6.82
C PRO A 205 -10.18 -12.60 7.15
N GLY A 206 -10.37 -13.80 6.59
CA GLY A 206 -9.48 -14.94 6.80
C GLY A 206 -8.04 -14.76 6.30
N GLN A 207 -7.80 -13.76 5.43
CA GLN A 207 -6.45 -13.46 4.94
C GLN A 207 -5.62 -12.61 5.92
N VAL A 208 -6.28 -11.92 6.87
CA VAL A 208 -5.64 -10.90 7.71
C VAL A 208 -4.52 -11.49 8.56
N ASP A 209 -4.78 -12.59 9.25
CA ASP A 209 -3.80 -13.21 10.13
C ASP A 209 -2.60 -13.77 9.36
N ILE A 210 -2.85 -14.37 8.19
CA ILE A 210 -1.79 -14.89 7.30
C ILE A 210 -0.88 -13.76 6.83
N ILE A 211 -1.48 -12.66 6.38
CA ILE A 211 -0.74 -11.47 5.92
C ILE A 211 0.07 -10.88 7.09
N ASN A 212 -0.57 -10.65 8.25
CA ASN A 212 0.10 -10.09 9.41
C ASN A 212 1.30 -10.96 9.83
N GLN A 213 1.11 -12.28 9.92
CA GLN A 213 2.18 -13.21 10.25
C GLN A 213 3.34 -13.15 9.26
N ALA A 214 3.03 -13.12 7.95
CA ALA A 214 4.06 -13.10 6.91
C ALA A 214 4.91 -11.82 6.91
N PHE A 215 4.34 -10.67 7.28
CA PHE A 215 5.03 -9.39 7.32
C PHE A 215 5.62 -9.03 8.70
N THR A 216 5.36 -9.83 9.74
CA THR A 216 5.99 -9.70 11.06
C THR A 216 7.39 -10.31 11.02
N PRO A 217 8.44 -9.63 11.51
CA PRO A 217 9.77 -10.19 11.63
C PRO A 217 9.79 -11.41 12.55
N SER A 218 10.50 -12.48 12.15
CA SER A 218 10.70 -13.64 13.02
C SER A 218 11.74 -13.37 14.12
N ASP A 219 11.72 -14.18 15.18
CA ASP A 219 12.72 -14.06 16.26
C ASP A 219 14.14 -14.22 15.71
N GLU A 220 14.36 -15.12 14.73
CA GLU A 220 15.66 -15.32 14.10
C GLU A 220 16.11 -14.08 13.30
N GLU A 221 15.19 -13.41 12.61
CA GLU A 221 15.49 -12.15 11.88
C GLU A 221 15.82 -11.01 12.85
N ILE A 222 15.10 -10.94 13.97
CA ILE A 222 15.36 -9.95 15.03
C ILE A 222 16.73 -10.20 15.65
N ASP A 223 17.05 -11.44 16.00
CA ASP A 223 18.33 -11.79 16.62
C ASP A 223 19.50 -11.61 15.65
N TRP A 224 19.34 -11.96 14.40
CA TRP A 224 20.34 -11.66 13.36
C TRP A 224 20.54 -10.16 13.22
N SER A 225 19.47 -9.38 13.20
CA SER A 225 19.53 -7.91 13.08
C SER A 225 20.26 -7.26 14.26
N LYS A 226 20.07 -7.76 15.50
CA LYS A 226 20.84 -7.33 16.66
C LYS A 226 22.32 -7.62 16.48
N GLN A 227 22.68 -8.84 16.07
CA GLN A 227 24.08 -9.21 15.83
C GLN A 227 24.75 -8.31 14.78
N VAL A 228 24.01 -7.96 13.70
CA VAL A 228 24.53 -7.04 12.67
C VAL A 228 24.79 -5.66 13.26
N VAL A 229 23.85 -5.10 14.03
CA VAL A 229 24.01 -3.79 14.68
C VAL A 229 25.18 -3.81 15.64
N ASP A 230 25.27 -4.82 16.53
CA ASP A 230 26.35 -4.97 17.52
C ASP A 230 27.73 -5.08 16.86
N ALA A 231 27.83 -5.78 15.72
CA ALA A 231 29.09 -5.91 14.97
C ALA A 231 29.60 -4.56 14.43
N PHE A 232 28.72 -3.68 14.00
CA PHE A 232 29.08 -2.33 13.56
C PHE A 232 29.37 -1.38 14.74
N GLU A 233 28.60 -1.47 15.81
CA GLU A 233 28.81 -0.67 17.03
C GLU A 233 30.12 -0.99 17.75
N SER A 234 30.52 -2.26 17.72
CA SER A 234 31.81 -2.72 18.25
C SER A 234 33.00 -2.25 17.41
N ASN A 235 32.79 -1.77 16.19
CA ASN A 235 33.80 -1.28 15.26
C ASN A 235 33.41 0.09 14.68
N PRO A 236 33.38 1.16 15.50
CA PRO A 236 32.92 2.45 15.04
C PRO A 236 33.80 3.02 13.93
N GLY A 237 33.14 3.55 12.86
CA GLY A 237 33.80 4.19 11.74
C GLY A 237 34.20 3.26 10.58
N VAL A 238 33.93 1.95 10.68
CA VAL A 238 34.15 1.04 9.56
C VAL A 238 32.94 1.01 8.61
N GLY A 239 33.19 0.98 7.31
CA GLY A 239 32.16 0.84 6.28
C GLY A 239 31.73 -0.61 6.03
N ALA A 240 32.51 -1.59 6.53
CA ALA A 240 32.23 -3.01 6.41
C ALA A 240 32.81 -3.80 7.60
N THR A 241 32.13 -4.88 7.97
CA THR A 241 32.55 -5.84 9.00
C THR A 241 32.25 -7.26 8.56
N SER A 242 32.39 -8.27 9.43
CA SER A 242 31.98 -9.64 9.11
C SER A 242 31.44 -10.37 10.32
N ILE A 243 30.47 -11.26 10.09
CA ILE A 243 29.94 -12.22 11.09
C ILE A 243 30.05 -13.61 10.42
N ASP A 244 30.67 -14.57 11.09
CA ASP A 244 30.83 -15.95 10.64
C ASP A 244 31.38 -16.07 9.20
N GLY A 245 32.35 -15.20 8.83
CA GLY A 245 32.96 -15.17 7.50
C GLY A 245 32.11 -14.55 6.40
N LYS A 246 30.92 -14.03 6.70
CA LYS A 246 30.08 -13.27 5.76
C LYS A 246 30.39 -11.78 5.91
N MET A 247 30.70 -11.13 4.80
CA MET A 247 30.90 -9.66 4.75
C MET A 247 29.56 -8.94 4.92
N LEU A 248 29.57 -7.91 5.75
CA LEU A 248 28.47 -7.00 6.00
C LEU A 248 28.93 -5.58 5.73
N ASP A 249 28.10 -4.78 5.08
CA ASP A 249 28.35 -3.37 4.77
C ASP A 249 27.14 -2.48 5.21
N MET A 250 27.21 -1.20 4.92
CA MET A 250 26.19 -0.21 5.36
C MET A 250 24.76 -0.56 4.95
N PRO A 251 24.47 -1.11 3.74
CA PRO A 251 23.16 -1.64 3.39
C PRO A 251 22.62 -2.67 4.37
N HIS A 252 23.44 -3.61 4.81
CA HIS A 252 23.04 -4.64 5.80
C HIS A 252 22.71 -4.01 7.16
N LEU A 253 23.49 -3.02 7.60
CA LEU A 253 23.20 -2.28 8.83
C LEU A 253 21.87 -1.51 8.73
N LYS A 254 21.61 -0.85 7.58
CA LYS A 254 20.35 -0.15 7.35
C LYS A 254 19.16 -1.11 7.40
N GLN A 255 19.27 -2.27 6.76
CA GLN A 255 18.23 -3.29 6.78
C GLN A 255 18.00 -3.84 8.20
N ALA A 256 19.04 -4.16 8.94
CA ALA A 256 18.93 -4.64 10.30
C ALA A 256 18.20 -3.64 11.22
N ARG A 257 18.55 -2.36 11.12
CA ARG A 257 17.85 -1.30 11.86
C ARG A 257 16.37 -1.18 11.49
N GLN A 258 16.01 -1.37 10.22
CA GLN A 258 14.60 -1.37 9.79
C GLN A 258 13.82 -2.54 10.38
N VAL A 259 14.41 -3.74 10.43
CA VAL A 259 13.79 -4.92 11.05
C VAL A 259 13.54 -4.69 12.55
N LEU A 260 14.54 -4.15 13.27
CA LEU A 260 14.41 -3.88 14.70
C LEU A 260 13.35 -2.79 14.98
N ALA A 261 13.36 -1.71 14.21
CA ALA A 261 12.35 -0.65 14.35
C ALA A 261 10.92 -1.17 14.11
N LEU A 262 10.72 -2.03 13.09
CA LEU A 262 9.43 -2.66 12.84
C LEU A 262 9.01 -3.58 13.99
N ALA A 263 9.94 -4.38 14.54
CA ALA A 263 9.66 -5.26 15.67
C ALA A 263 9.25 -4.47 16.92
N GLU A 264 9.92 -3.34 17.21
CA GLU A 264 9.58 -2.44 18.32
C GLU A 264 8.19 -1.80 18.11
N GLU A 265 7.90 -1.34 16.90
CA GLU A 265 6.60 -0.75 16.56
C GLU A 265 5.45 -1.76 16.74
N LEU A 266 5.64 -3.00 16.28
CA LEU A 266 4.63 -4.05 16.43
C LEU A 266 4.44 -4.44 17.89
N ALA A 267 5.51 -4.53 18.67
CA ALA A 267 5.44 -4.81 20.11
C ALA A 267 4.71 -3.69 20.90
N ALA A 268 4.82 -2.45 20.46
CA ALA A 268 4.14 -1.32 21.08
C ALA A 268 2.62 -1.26 20.78
N ARG A 269 2.17 -1.97 19.72
CA ARG A 269 0.74 -2.02 19.32
C ARG A 269 -0.04 -3.19 19.96
N GLY A 270 0.65 -4.22 20.41
CA GLY A 270 0.08 -5.44 21.04
C GLY A 270 -0.03 -5.33 22.51
#